data_8a36a7ec12a27556a83ba1a3a261ac63
#
_entry.id   8a36a7ec12a27556a83ba1a3a261ac63
#
_cell.length_a   1.000
_cell.length_b   1.000
_cell.length_c   1.000
_cell.angle_alpha   90.00
_cell.angle_beta   90.00
_cell.angle_gamma   90.00
#
_symmetry.space_group_name_H-M   'P 1'
#
loop_
_entity.id
_entity.type
_entity.pdbx_description
1 polymer ?
#
loop_
_entity_poly.entity_id
_entity_poly.type
_entity_poly.pdbx_seq_one_letter_code
_entity_poly.pdbx_strand_id
1 'polypeptide(L)'
;HEEGGPWVAYRQFCEHFLAPLALMSIRDVRAGRMLRSWIDGIPLDLAASLLPGRSKTRFGLLTHLFLHACAQRQHGDTGGAKSKTVTISTDRLKALMGNLRGTVDGLRWEPAGTEWADYADNTSYSDAATAAKARLVEAMLKDAGGDVVWDLGANNGRYSAIAAGLGRSVVSWDIDPAAVEQHHRALKQKGETRITPLLID
;
A
#
# COMPACT_ATOMS: atom_id res chain seq x y z
N HIS A 1 -18.27 10.39 16.44
CA HIS A 1 -17.34 10.82 17.48
C HIS A 1 -18.12 11.70 18.46
N GLU A 2 -18.25 11.30 19.70
CA GLU A 2 -18.82 12.15 20.75
C GLU A 2 -17.84 13.29 21.03
N GLU A 3 -18.34 14.52 21.10
CA GLU A 3 -17.51 15.68 21.39
C GLU A 3 -16.79 15.49 22.73
N GLY A 4 -15.48 15.65 22.73
CA GLY A 4 -14.63 15.52 23.90
C GLY A 4 -14.13 14.11 24.24
N GLY A 5 -14.59 13.05 23.57
CA GLY A 5 -14.09 11.69 23.78
C GLY A 5 -12.73 11.43 23.09
N PRO A 6 -11.94 10.44 23.55
CA PRO A 6 -10.74 10.01 22.86
C PRO A 6 -11.10 9.37 21.51
N TRP A 7 -10.20 9.48 20.53
CA TRP A 7 -10.37 8.75 19.27
C TRP A 7 -10.10 7.26 19.50
N VAL A 8 -11.17 6.48 19.70
CA VAL A 8 -11.09 5.05 20.05
C VAL A 8 -10.39 4.21 18.98
N ALA A 9 -10.47 4.59 17.70
CA ALA A 9 -9.82 3.90 16.60
C ALA A 9 -8.33 4.27 16.42
N TYR A 10 -7.73 5.11 17.26
CA TYR A 10 -6.34 5.54 17.11
C TYR A 10 -5.34 4.37 17.13
N ARG A 11 -5.54 3.46 18.07
CA ARG A 11 -4.71 2.25 18.15
C ARG A 11 -4.85 1.39 16.90
N GLN A 12 -6.10 1.15 16.46
CA GLN A 12 -6.37 0.39 15.25
C GLN A 12 -5.75 1.05 14.01
N PHE A 13 -5.83 2.37 13.89
CA PHE A 13 -5.15 3.10 12.82
C PHE A 13 -3.64 2.85 12.82
N CYS A 14 -3.01 2.87 13.99
CA CYS A 14 -1.58 2.62 14.10
C CYS A 14 -1.21 1.18 13.73
N GLU A 15 -2.00 0.18 14.18
CA GLU A 15 -1.72 -1.25 13.98
C GLU A 15 -2.07 -1.74 12.57
N HIS A 16 -3.20 -1.26 11.98
CA HIS A 16 -3.67 -1.74 10.67
C HIS A 16 -3.17 -0.90 9.50
N PHE A 17 -2.79 0.35 9.73
CA PHE A 17 -2.45 1.27 8.66
C PHE A 17 -1.03 1.82 8.77
N LEU A 18 -0.69 2.51 9.87
CA LEU A 18 0.60 3.20 9.98
C LEU A 18 1.78 2.22 10.12
N ALA A 19 1.64 1.18 10.93
CA ALA A 19 2.71 0.20 11.14
C ALA A 19 3.06 -0.57 9.87
N PRO A 20 2.09 -1.17 9.14
CA PRO A 20 2.40 -1.81 7.86
C PRO A 20 2.99 -0.84 6.84
N LEU A 21 2.46 0.38 6.69
CA LEU A 21 3.03 1.37 5.77
C LEU A 21 4.46 1.76 6.12
N ALA A 22 4.77 1.92 7.41
CA ALA A 22 6.13 2.23 7.85
C ALA A 22 7.10 1.08 7.54
N LEU A 23 6.69 -0.17 7.76
CA LEU A 23 7.47 -1.35 7.41
C LEU A 23 7.66 -1.47 5.90
N MET A 24 6.60 -1.29 5.12
CA MET A 24 6.64 -1.32 3.65
C MET A 24 7.57 -0.23 3.09
N SER A 25 7.50 0.99 3.62
CA SER A 25 8.31 2.11 3.16
C SER A 25 9.79 2.01 3.54
N ILE A 26 10.11 1.47 4.74
CA ILE A 26 11.44 1.59 5.34
C ILE A 26 12.24 0.28 5.26
N ARG A 27 11.55 -0.85 5.24
CA ARG A 27 12.16 -2.17 5.18
C ARG A 27 11.98 -2.84 3.83
N ASP A 28 10.74 -3.23 3.54
CA ASP A 28 10.42 -3.98 2.32
C ASP A 28 8.92 -3.88 2.07
N VAL A 29 8.52 -3.56 0.84
CA VAL A 29 7.12 -3.42 0.46
C VAL A 29 6.31 -4.70 0.72
N ARG A 30 6.94 -5.86 0.65
CA ARG A 30 6.32 -7.16 0.93
C ARG A 30 5.92 -7.34 2.39
N ALA A 31 6.39 -6.46 3.30
CA ALA A 31 5.96 -6.48 4.70
C ALA A 31 4.45 -6.24 4.88
N GLY A 32 3.77 -5.66 3.88
CA GLY A 32 2.30 -5.57 3.87
C GLY A 32 1.59 -6.91 3.98
N ARG A 33 2.23 -8.00 3.53
CA ARG A 33 1.70 -9.38 3.65
C ARG A 33 1.59 -9.86 5.11
N MET A 34 2.25 -9.21 6.06
CA MET A 34 2.12 -9.51 7.48
C MET A 34 0.68 -9.37 7.98
N LEU A 35 -0.13 -8.50 7.35
CA LEU A 35 -1.56 -8.35 7.69
C LEU A 35 -2.39 -9.62 7.45
N ARG A 36 -1.89 -10.57 6.67
CA ARG A 36 -2.55 -11.88 6.49
C ARG A 36 -2.47 -12.74 7.75
N SER A 37 -1.35 -12.66 8.48
CA SER A 37 -1.16 -13.37 9.74
C SER A 37 -1.63 -12.56 10.93
N TRP A 38 -1.60 -11.23 10.84
CA TRP A 38 -2.00 -10.28 11.87
C TRP A 38 -3.29 -9.57 11.47
N ILE A 39 -4.40 -10.33 11.45
CA ILE A 39 -5.70 -9.81 10.99
C ILE A 39 -6.22 -8.67 11.87
N ASP A 40 -5.84 -8.67 13.17
CA ASP A 40 -6.17 -7.60 14.12
C ASP A 40 -5.15 -6.45 14.13
N GLY A 41 -4.33 -6.36 13.08
CA GLY A 41 -3.27 -5.36 12.92
C GLY A 41 -1.91 -5.84 13.44
N ILE A 42 -0.85 -5.26 12.91
CA ILE A 42 0.53 -5.59 13.31
C ILE A 42 0.79 -5.00 14.71
N PRO A 43 1.15 -5.82 15.73
CA PRO A 43 1.47 -5.32 17.05
C PRO A 43 2.56 -4.24 17.00
N LEU A 44 2.36 -3.12 17.70
CA LEU A 44 3.27 -1.97 17.58
C LEU A 44 4.67 -2.27 18.12
N ASP A 45 4.79 -3.15 19.10
CA ASP A 45 6.08 -3.59 19.63
C ASP A 45 6.85 -4.45 18.61
N LEU A 46 6.14 -5.32 17.86
CA LEU A 46 6.72 -6.06 16.74
C LEU A 46 7.16 -5.10 15.63
N ALA A 47 6.29 -4.18 15.20
CA ALA A 47 6.64 -3.19 14.18
C ALA A 47 7.85 -2.34 14.62
N ALA A 48 7.87 -1.88 15.87
CA ALA A 48 8.98 -1.10 16.43
C ALA A 48 10.29 -1.89 16.47
N SER A 49 10.25 -3.22 16.72
CA SER A 49 11.43 -4.08 16.72
C SER A 49 12.01 -4.31 15.32
N LEU A 50 11.14 -4.36 14.32
CA LEU A 50 11.52 -4.58 12.91
C LEU A 50 12.03 -3.30 12.24
N LEU A 51 11.60 -2.12 12.69
CA LEU A 51 12.05 -0.85 12.14
C LEU A 51 13.49 -0.54 12.57
N PRO A 52 14.34 0.02 11.68
CA PRO A 52 15.71 0.40 12.04
C PRO A 52 15.71 1.53 13.09
N GLY A 53 16.72 1.55 13.95
CA GLY A 53 16.85 2.54 15.03
C GLY A 53 16.77 4.00 14.54
N ARG A 54 17.28 4.28 13.33
CA ARG A 54 17.16 5.60 12.68
C ARG A 54 15.72 6.06 12.45
N SER A 55 14.75 5.15 12.43
CA SER A 55 13.33 5.52 12.29
C SER A 55 12.82 6.34 13.47
N LYS A 56 13.46 6.24 14.63
CA LYS A 56 13.16 7.05 15.83
C LYS A 56 13.46 8.55 15.65
N THR A 57 14.28 8.93 14.67
CA THR A 57 14.53 10.35 14.37
C THR A 57 13.36 11.01 13.65
N ARG A 58 12.42 10.23 13.11
CA ARG A 58 11.19 10.73 12.50
C ARG A 58 10.14 10.89 13.59
N PHE A 59 9.84 12.15 13.96
CA PHE A 59 8.97 12.48 15.09
C PHE A 59 7.62 11.74 15.08
N GLY A 60 6.95 11.65 13.93
CA GLY A 60 5.68 10.94 13.82
C GLY A 60 5.81 9.44 14.10
N LEU A 61 6.85 8.76 13.58
CA LEU A 61 7.09 7.35 13.87
C LEU A 61 7.48 7.14 15.32
N LEU A 62 8.32 8.01 15.87
CA LEU A 62 8.66 7.96 17.30
C LEU A 62 7.40 8.01 18.16
N THR A 63 6.52 8.96 17.90
CA THR A 63 5.31 9.20 18.70
C THR A 63 4.28 8.09 18.52
N HIS A 64 3.96 7.76 17.28
CA HIS A 64 2.80 6.89 16.99
C HIS A 64 3.13 5.40 16.99
N LEU A 65 4.40 5.00 16.82
CA LEU A 65 4.79 3.60 16.86
C LEU A 65 5.65 3.29 18.09
N PHE A 66 6.79 3.95 18.27
CA PHE A 66 7.74 3.57 19.34
C PHE A 66 7.24 3.91 20.74
N LEU A 67 6.80 5.14 20.99
CA LEU A 67 6.28 5.54 22.31
C LEU A 67 4.94 4.85 22.61
N HIS A 68 4.10 4.68 21.60
CA HIS A 68 2.84 3.94 21.75
C HIS A 68 3.10 2.47 22.12
N ALA A 69 4.06 1.80 21.47
CA ALA A 69 4.49 0.46 21.84
C ALA A 69 5.01 0.36 23.29
N CYS A 70 5.82 1.35 23.72
CA CYS A 70 6.29 1.41 25.11
C CYS A 70 5.12 1.56 26.11
N ALA A 71 4.17 2.43 25.83
CA ALA A 71 3.01 2.64 26.67
C ALA A 71 2.13 1.37 26.77
N GLN A 72 1.96 0.63 25.69
CA GLN A 72 1.22 -0.63 25.69
C GLN A 72 1.88 -1.70 26.58
N ARG A 73 3.21 -1.83 26.53
CA ARG A 73 3.95 -2.77 27.39
C ARG A 73 3.78 -2.44 28.88
N GLN A 74 3.85 -1.16 29.23
CA GLN A 74 3.71 -0.71 30.64
C GLN A 74 2.28 -0.91 31.19
N HIS A 75 1.26 -0.85 30.35
CA HIS A 75 -0.14 -0.99 30.76
C HIS A 75 -0.69 -2.40 30.56
N GLY A 76 -0.02 -3.25 29.78
CA GLY A 76 -0.40 -4.67 29.60
C GLY A 76 -0.23 -5.51 30.87
N ASP A 77 0.68 -5.12 31.77
CA ASP A 77 0.97 -5.80 33.04
C ASP A 77 0.09 -5.34 34.22
N THR A 78 -0.63 -4.23 34.08
CA THR A 78 -1.50 -3.71 35.12
C THR A 78 -2.97 -3.96 34.78
N GLY A 79 -3.44 -5.16 35.01
CA GLY A 79 -4.84 -5.49 34.92
C GLY A 79 -5.68 -4.58 35.83
N GLY A 80 -6.48 -3.68 35.24
CA GLY A 80 -7.57 -3.02 35.95
C GLY A 80 -7.36 -1.59 36.41
N ALA A 81 -6.37 -0.82 35.94
CA ALA A 81 -6.37 0.61 36.21
C ALA A 81 -7.54 1.26 35.43
N LYS A 82 -8.50 1.86 36.16
CA LYS A 82 -9.60 2.66 35.61
C LYS A 82 -9.02 3.67 34.62
N SER A 83 -9.28 3.47 33.34
CA SER A 83 -8.96 4.43 32.28
C SER A 83 -9.58 5.77 32.67
N LYS A 84 -8.76 6.74 33.08
CA LYS A 84 -9.23 8.12 33.21
C LYS A 84 -9.75 8.54 31.84
N THR A 85 -10.99 8.95 31.76
CA THR A 85 -11.60 9.47 30.54
C THR A 85 -10.80 10.71 30.14
N VAL A 86 -9.85 10.54 29.21
CA VAL A 86 -9.05 11.65 28.70
C VAL A 86 -9.91 12.40 27.70
N THR A 87 -10.35 13.59 28.07
CA THR A 87 -11.07 14.49 27.17
C THR A 87 -10.10 15.13 26.20
N ILE A 88 -10.30 14.96 24.90
CA ILE A 88 -9.48 15.56 23.86
C ILE A 88 -10.26 16.69 23.22
N SER A 89 -9.73 17.92 23.26
CA SER A 89 -10.35 19.05 22.55
C SER A 89 -10.27 18.85 21.03
N THR A 90 -11.19 19.47 20.30
CA THR A 90 -11.24 19.45 18.83
C THR A 90 -9.91 19.88 18.21
N ASP A 91 -9.24 20.88 18.78
CA ASP A 91 -7.97 21.38 18.25
C ASP A 91 -6.81 20.35 18.46
N ARG A 92 -6.79 19.67 19.60
CA ARG A 92 -5.84 18.58 19.83
C ARG A 92 -6.09 17.40 18.90
N LEU A 93 -7.35 17.09 18.60
CA LEU A 93 -7.69 16.06 17.63
C LEU A 93 -7.25 16.44 16.22
N LYS A 94 -7.48 17.68 15.80
CA LYS A 94 -6.98 18.21 14.51
C LYS A 94 -5.45 18.16 14.42
N ALA A 95 -4.76 18.53 15.50
CA ALA A 95 -3.30 18.45 15.56
C ALA A 95 -2.80 17.00 15.44
N LEU A 96 -3.46 16.04 16.12
CA LEU A 96 -3.16 14.61 15.99
C LEU A 96 -3.34 14.14 14.54
N MET A 97 -4.47 14.48 13.91
CA MET A 97 -4.73 14.12 12.51
C MET A 97 -3.71 14.75 11.56
N GLY A 98 -3.35 16.02 11.78
CA GLY A 98 -2.31 16.72 11.00
C GLY A 98 -0.95 16.03 11.12
N ASN A 99 -0.57 15.61 12.33
CA ASN A 99 0.69 14.89 12.57
C ASN A 99 0.70 13.51 11.91
N LEU A 100 -0.40 12.74 12.04
CA LEU A 100 -0.55 11.45 11.37
C LEU A 100 -0.48 11.58 9.86
N ARG A 101 -1.19 12.56 9.28
CA ARG A 101 -1.13 12.86 7.86
C ARG A 101 0.30 13.17 7.42
N GLY A 102 0.99 14.09 8.08
CA GLY A 102 2.38 14.42 7.77
C GLY A 102 3.32 13.22 7.90
N THR A 103 3.05 12.34 8.87
CA THR A 103 3.81 11.09 9.03
C THR A 103 3.62 10.16 7.83
N VAL A 104 2.37 9.94 7.40
CA VAL A 104 2.04 9.11 6.23
C VAL A 104 2.59 9.74 4.95
N ASP A 105 2.41 11.05 4.76
CA ASP A 105 2.92 11.79 3.60
C ASP A 105 4.46 11.76 3.50
N GLY A 106 5.15 11.53 4.62
CA GLY A 106 6.60 11.35 4.68
C GLY A 106 7.09 9.93 4.37
N LEU A 107 6.21 8.94 4.30
CA LEU A 107 6.55 7.58 3.91
C LEU A 107 6.63 7.49 2.38
N ARG A 108 7.75 7.00 1.88
CA ARG A 108 8.00 6.84 0.44
C ARG A 108 8.56 5.44 0.19
N TRP A 109 8.22 4.89 -0.93
CA TRP A 109 8.82 3.70 -1.48
C TRP A 109 9.07 3.91 -2.98
N GLU A 110 10.26 3.55 -3.43
CA GLU A 110 10.59 3.57 -4.85
C GLU A 110 10.54 2.13 -5.39
N PRO A 111 9.77 1.89 -6.48
CA PRO A 111 9.60 0.58 -7.05
C PRO A 111 10.86 0.15 -7.81
N ALA A 112 11.74 -0.56 -7.11
CA ALA A 112 12.99 -1.10 -7.67
C ALA A 112 13.40 -2.38 -6.94
N GLY A 113 14.22 -3.19 -7.59
CA GLY A 113 14.89 -4.35 -6.98
C GLY A 113 13.98 -5.56 -6.74
N THR A 114 12.84 -5.65 -7.41
CA THR A 114 12.03 -6.86 -7.49
C THR A 114 12.35 -7.65 -8.77
N GLU A 115 12.03 -8.94 -8.78
CA GLU A 115 12.40 -9.87 -9.86
C GLU A 115 11.87 -9.44 -11.23
N TRP A 116 10.67 -8.84 -11.27
CA TRP A 116 9.96 -8.54 -12.50
C TRP A 116 9.83 -7.03 -12.80
N ALA A 117 10.44 -6.17 -11.95
CA ALA A 117 10.38 -4.72 -12.15
C ALA A 117 10.91 -4.27 -13.50
N ASP A 118 12.00 -4.90 -13.96
CA ASP A 118 12.72 -4.56 -15.19
C ASP A 118 12.41 -5.53 -16.34
N TYR A 119 11.50 -6.49 -16.13
CA TYR A 119 11.21 -7.53 -17.14
C TYR A 119 10.66 -6.98 -18.44
N ALA A 120 9.86 -5.92 -18.40
CA ALA A 120 9.27 -5.32 -19.60
C ALA A 120 10.34 -4.72 -20.53
N ASP A 121 11.45 -4.26 -19.98
CA ASP A 121 12.57 -3.66 -20.72
C ASP A 121 13.66 -4.69 -21.08
N ASN A 122 13.65 -5.86 -20.41
CA ASN A 122 14.63 -6.93 -20.55
C ASN A 122 14.03 -8.24 -21.09
N THR A 123 13.08 -8.16 -22.02
CA THR A 123 12.49 -9.36 -22.61
C THR A 123 13.40 -9.94 -23.70
N SER A 124 13.44 -11.28 -23.79
CA SER A 124 14.09 -12.02 -24.88
C SER A 124 13.32 -11.92 -26.22
N TYR A 125 12.19 -11.23 -26.24
CA TYR A 125 11.38 -11.06 -27.44
C TYR A 125 11.91 -9.92 -28.31
N SER A 126 12.02 -10.16 -29.62
CA SER A 126 12.28 -9.09 -30.59
C SER A 126 11.10 -8.10 -30.67
N ASP A 127 11.35 -6.88 -31.08
CA ASP A 127 10.30 -5.87 -31.29
C ASP A 127 9.21 -6.38 -32.25
N ALA A 128 9.60 -7.12 -33.28
CA ALA A 128 8.67 -7.75 -34.23
C ALA A 128 7.76 -8.78 -33.54
N ALA A 129 8.29 -9.63 -32.67
CA ALA A 129 7.51 -10.61 -31.92
C ALA A 129 6.55 -9.93 -30.92
N THR A 130 7.01 -8.90 -30.24
CA THR A 130 6.20 -8.09 -29.33
C THR A 130 5.03 -7.39 -30.06
N ALA A 131 5.31 -6.80 -31.23
CA ALA A 131 4.28 -6.19 -32.07
C ALA A 131 3.29 -7.23 -32.64
N ALA A 132 3.76 -8.41 -33.01
CA ALA A 132 2.89 -9.50 -33.46
C ALA A 132 1.96 -9.98 -32.34
N LYS A 133 2.49 -10.16 -31.12
CA LYS A 133 1.69 -10.52 -29.94
C LYS A 133 0.63 -9.46 -29.62
N ALA A 134 0.99 -8.17 -29.71
CA ALA A 134 0.05 -7.08 -29.46
C ALA A 134 -1.12 -7.10 -30.44
N ARG A 135 -0.85 -7.30 -31.76
CA ARG A 135 -1.91 -7.42 -32.78
C ARG A 135 -2.79 -8.65 -32.55
N LEU A 136 -2.20 -9.78 -32.14
CA LEU A 136 -2.97 -10.98 -31.85
C LEU A 136 -3.89 -10.78 -30.64
N VAL A 137 -3.41 -10.19 -29.55
CA VAL A 137 -4.20 -9.86 -28.37
C VAL A 137 -5.34 -8.89 -28.73
N GLU A 138 -5.06 -7.86 -29.53
CA GLU A 138 -6.09 -6.92 -29.97
C GLU A 138 -7.18 -7.63 -30.81
N ALA A 139 -6.81 -8.50 -31.72
CA ALA A 139 -7.75 -9.26 -32.54
C ALA A 139 -8.62 -10.18 -31.65
N MET A 140 -8.01 -10.93 -30.73
CA MET A 140 -8.74 -11.79 -29.79
C MET A 140 -9.71 -10.99 -28.91
N LEU A 141 -9.28 -9.83 -28.42
CA LEU A 141 -10.16 -8.96 -27.63
C LEU A 141 -11.35 -8.46 -28.43
N LYS A 142 -11.17 -8.10 -29.71
CA LYS A 142 -12.29 -7.68 -30.58
C LYS A 142 -13.28 -8.80 -30.81
N ASP A 143 -12.81 -10.05 -30.99
CA ASP A 143 -13.63 -11.23 -31.24
C ASP A 143 -14.37 -11.69 -29.98
N ALA A 144 -13.70 -11.69 -28.83
CA ALA A 144 -14.27 -12.18 -27.56
C ALA A 144 -15.46 -11.36 -27.02
N GLY A 145 -15.59 -10.09 -27.42
CA GLY A 145 -16.64 -9.22 -26.88
C GLY A 145 -16.45 -8.91 -25.38
N GLY A 146 -17.51 -8.39 -24.72
CA GLY A 146 -17.55 -8.09 -23.30
C GLY A 146 -16.96 -6.72 -22.92
N ASP A 147 -17.35 -6.21 -21.76
CA ASP A 147 -17.02 -4.85 -21.28
C ASP A 147 -15.88 -4.82 -20.27
N VAL A 148 -15.56 -5.98 -19.66
CA VAL A 148 -14.54 -6.13 -18.62
C VAL A 148 -13.51 -7.16 -19.05
N VAL A 149 -12.24 -6.82 -18.84
CA VAL A 149 -11.09 -7.69 -19.10
C VAL A 149 -10.27 -7.88 -17.83
N TRP A 150 -9.90 -9.12 -17.56
CA TRP A 150 -8.94 -9.47 -16.52
C TRP A 150 -7.59 -9.80 -17.17
N ASP A 151 -6.57 -9.01 -16.85
CA ASP A 151 -5.20 -9.20 -17.33
C ASP A 151 -4.37 -9.78 -16.19
N LEU A 152 -4.09 -11.08 -16.25
CA LEU A 152 -3.39 -11.84 -15.22
C LEU A 152 -1.91 -11.94 -15.57
N GLY A 153 -1.03 -11.45 -14.67
CA GLY A 153 0.39 -11.27 -14.94
C GLY A 153 0.64 -10.05 -15.82
N ALA A 154 -0.07 -8.97 -15.52
CA ALA A 154 -0.11 -7.76 -16.35
C ALA A 154 1.22 -7.03 -16.45
N ASN A 155 2.14 -7.23 -15.51
CA ASN A 155 3.41 -6.51 -15.37
C ASN A 155 3.18 -4.98 -15.44
N ASN A 156 3.77 -4.29 -16.40
CA ASN A 156 3.58 -2.84 -16.60
C ASN A 156 2.30 -2.47 -17.37
N GLY A 157 1.39 -3.41 -17.61
CA GLY A 157 0.07 -3.17 -18.22
C GLY A 157 0.05 -2.94 -19.73
N ARG A 158 1.06 -3.42 -20.46
CA ARG A 158 1.11 -3.27 -21.94
C ARG A 158 -0.14 -3.78 -22.61
N TYR A 159 -0.64 -4.97 -22.25
CA TYR A 159 -1.82 -5.58 -22.85
C TYR A 159 -3.12 -5.04 -22.25
N SER A 160 -3.09 -4.65 -20.99
CA SER A 160 -4.18 -3.88 -20.36
C SER A 160 -4.50 -2.59 -21.14
N ALA A 161 -3.45 -1.88 -21.61
CA ALA A 161 -3.63 -0.66 -22.39
C ALA A 161 -4.33 -0.91 -23.75
N ILE A 162 -4.12 -2.09 -24.38
CA ILE A 162 -4.81 -2.46 -25.61
C ILE A 162 -6.31 -2.62 -25.34
N ALA A 163 -6.68 -3.35 -24.28
CA ALA A 163 -8.07 -3.55 -23.90
C ALA A 163 -8.77 -2.23 -23.54
N ALA A 164 -8.12 -1.36 -22.78
CA ALA A 164 -8.62 -0.03 -22.45
C ALA A 164 -8.78 0.86 -23.71
N GLY A 165 -7.87 0.75 -24.68
CA GLY A 165 -7.97 1.43 -25.98
C GLY A 165 -9.16 0.99 -26.82
N LEU A 166 -9.66 -0.23 -26.61
CA LEU A 166 -10.91 -0.75 -27.18
C LEU A 166 -12.16 -0.33 -26.38
N GLY A 167 -12.01 0.54 -25.38
CA GLY A 167 -13.11 1.07 -24.56
C GLY A 167 -13.50 0.19 -23.37
N ARG A 168 -12.75 -0.88 -23.06
CA ARG A 168 -13.09 -1.82 -21.99
C ARG A 168 -12.56 -1.38 -20.64
N SER A 169 -13.23 -1.78 -19.57
CA SER A 169 -12.71 -1.71 -18.19
C SER A 169 -11.77 -2.89 -17.95
N VAL A 170 -10.60 -2.61 -17.33
CA VAL A 170 -9.58 -3.64 -17.14
C VAL A 170 -9.22 -3.76 -15.67
N VAL A 171 -9.17 -4.96 -15.15
CA VAL A 171 -8.52 -5.29 -13.88
C VAL A 171 -7.19 -5.96 -14.22
N SER A 172 -6.09 -5.28 -13.94
CA SER A 172 -4.74 -5.79 -14.23
C SER A 172 -4.10 -6.29 -12.94
N TRP A 173 -3.73 -7.55 -12.89
CA TRP A 173 -3.22 -8.22 -11.70
C TRP A 173 -1.79 -8.66 -11.90
N ASP A 174 -0.95 -8.39 -10.89
CA ASP A 174 0.41 -8.92 -10.88
C ASP A 174 0.83 -9.25 -9.45
N ILE A 175 1.77 -10.17 -9.32
CA ILE A 175 2.39 -10.57 -8.05
C ILE A 175 3.52 -9.63 -7.64
N ASP A 176 4.12 -8.93 -8.62
CA ASP A 176 5.27 -8.06 -8.39
C ASP A 176 4.84 -6.65 -7.99
N PRO A 177 5.12 -6.22 -6.73
CA PRO A 177 4.70 -4.91 -6.26
C PRO A 177 5.35 -3.75 -7.00
N ALA A 178 6.56 -3.91 -7.56
CA ALA A 178 7.20 -2.83 -8.30
C ALA A 178 6.58 -2.67 -9.69
N ALA A 179 6.26 -3.77 -10.38
CA ALA A 179 5.55 -3.72 -11.65
C ALA A 179 4.16 -3.07 -11.50
N VAL A 180 3.41 -3.46 -10.47
CA VAL A 180 2.09 -2.87 -10.17
C VAL A 180 2.19 -1.37 -9.87
N GLU A 181 3.17 -0.95 -9.07
CA GLU A 181 3.36 0.48 -8.74
C GLU A 181 3.80 1.29 -9.94
N GLN A 182 4.71 0.77 -10.78
CA GLN A 182 5.12 1.43 -12.02
C GLN A 182 3.92 1.59 -12.96
N HIS A 183 3.11 0.55 -13.10
CA HIS A 183 1.88 0.59 -13.88
C HIS A 183 0.90 1.63 -13.33
N HIS A 184 0.64 1.63 -12.01
CA HIS A 184 -0.21 2.62 -11.36
C HIS A 184 0.26 4.05 -11.60
N ARG A 185 1.55 4.33 -11.44
CA ARG A 185 2.13 5.67 -11.69
C ARG A 185 1.95 6.10 -13.14
N ALA A 186 2.18 5.19 -14.09
CA ALA A 186 2.01 5.46 -15.51
C ALA A 186 0.55 5.79 -15.87
N LEU A 187 -0.42 5.05 -15.32
CA LEU A 187 -1.84 5.31 -15.51
C LEU A 187 -2.25 6.67 -14.95
N LYS A 188 -1.78 7.00 -13.75
CA LYS A 188 -2.05 8.28 -13.09
C LYS A 188 -1.49 9.46 -13.89
N GLN A 189 -0.29 9.34 -14.46
CA GLN A 189 0.32 10.35 -15.31
C GLN A 189 -0.47 10.58 -16.61
N LYS A 190 -1.02 9.51 -17.20
CA LYS A 190 -1.82 9.54 -18.42
C LYS A 190 -3.29 9.93 -18.19
N GLY A 191 -3.75 10.00 -16.94
CA GLY A 191 -5.16 10.18 -16.61
C GLY A 191 -6.05 9.02 -17.04
N GLU A 192 -5.48 7.79 -17.18
CA GLU A 192 -6.26 6.62 -17.55
C GLU A 192 -7.02 6.06 -16.34
N THR A 193 -8.34 5.93 -16.47
CA THR A 193 -9.24 5.54 -15.38
C THR A 193 -9.93 4.20 -15.61
N ARG A 194 -9.77 3.60 -16.81
CA ARG A 194 -10.38 2.30 -17.13
C ARG A 194 -9.62 1.10 -16.63
N ILE A 195 -8.35 1.30 -16.23
CA ILE A 195 -7.47 0.22 -15.76
C ILE A 195 -7.30 0.35 -14.27
N THR A 196 -7.58 -0.73 -13.54
CA THR A 196 -7.36 -0.85 -12.09
C THR A 196 -6.24 -1.85 -11.84
N PRO A 197 -5.01 -1.40 -11.52
CA PRO A 197 -3.92 -2.31 -11.17
C PRO A 197 -4.08 -2.82 -9.75
N LEU A 198 -3.88 -4.12 -9.54
CA LEU A 198 -3.98 -4.79 -8.26
C LEU A 198 -2.76 -5.68 -8.01
N LEU A 199 -2.23 -5.62 -6.79
CA LEU A 199 -1.24 -6.55 -6.31
C LEU A 199 -1.96 -7.78 -5.73
N ILE A 200 -1.73 -8.92 -6.34
CA ILE A 200 -2.32 -10.20 -5.93
C ILE A 200 -1.27 -11.29 -6.04
N ASP A 201 -1.23 -12.18 -5.04
CA ASP A 201 -0.50 -13.45 -5.03
C ASP A 201 -1.37 -14.61 -4.54
#